data_7cfb71f728228a4e52b9eb685ab7262c
#
_entry.id   7cfb71f728228a4e52b9eb685ab7262c
#
_cell.length_a   1.000
_cell.length_b   1.000
_cell.length_c   1.000
_cell.angle_alpha   90.00
_cell.angle_beta   90.00
_cell.angle_gamma   90.00
#
_symmetry.space_group_name_H-M   'P 1'
#
loop_
_entity.id
_entity.type
_entity.pdbx_description
1 polymer ?
#
loop_
_entity_poly.entity_id
_entity_poly.type
_entity_poly.pdbx_seq_one_letter_code
_entity_poly.pdbx_strand_id
1 'polypeptide(L)'
;MNVARSKDEWLAARKKLLAKEKELTHLRDALSAERRAVPWLRVEKQYLFDTPAGRKSLADLFEGRSQLAMYHFMFAPEWDEGCKSCSFWAESFDHIPIHLAHRDVTFLAVSRAPLEKLQVYARRFGWTFPWVSSAPSDFNYDFNVSFRPEELESRKASYNYEPAQYLRSDLPGVAVFARDRSGAVFHTYSSYARGIDALNVAYQYLDLVPKGRDESGEAMNWLRRRDEYDR
;
A
#
# COMPACT_ATOMS: atom_id res chain seq x y z
N MET A 1 15.35 -20.93 24.85
CA MET A 1 16.33 -20.31 23.93
C MET A 1 17.11 -21.43 23.24
N ASN A 2 17.17 -21.45 21.92
CA ASN A 2 17.94 -22.44 21.16
C ASN A 2 19.34 -21.85 20.89
N VAL A 3 20.36 -22.39 21.56
CA VAL A 3 21.73 -21.85 21.50
C VAL A 3 22.65 -22.88 20.86
N ALA A 4 23.32 -22.51 19.79
CA ALA A 4 24.32 -23.37 19.15
C ALA A 4 25.52 -23.59 20.08
N ARG A 5 26.06 -24.81 20.11
CA ARG A 5 27.21 -25.18 20.94
C ARG A 5 28.54 -24.76 20.33
N SER A 6 28.56 -24.51 19.03
CA SER A 6 29.75 -24.08 18.31
C SER A 6 29.39 -23.20 17.11
N LYS A 7 30.39 -22.48 16.57
CA LYS A 7 30.27 -21.72 15.33
C LYS A 7 29.91 -22.60 14.13
N ASP A 8 30.44 -23.83 14.10
CA ASP A 8 30.20 -24.77 13.00
C ASP A 8 28.74 -25.28 13.02
N GLU A 9 28.20 -25.57 14.21
CA GLU A 9 26.79 -25.92 14.37
C GLU A 9 25.88 -24.77 13.91
N TRP A 10 26.17 -23.54 14.34
CA TRP A 10 25.42 -22.35 13.90
C TRP A 10 25.51 -22.18 12.38
N LEU A 11 26.71 -22.30 11.81
CA LEU A 11 26.93 -22.15 10.37
C LEU A 11 26.19 -23.20 9.55
N ALA A 12 26.17 -24.45 10.02
CA ALA A 12 25.42 -25.51 9.37
C ALA A 12 23.92 -25.21 9.33
N ALA A 13 23.36 -24.79 10.47
CA ALA A 13 21.93 -24.39 10.56
C ALA A 13 21.65 -23.16 9.67
N ARG A 14 22.54 -22.15 9.68
CA ARG A 14 22.40 -20.93 8.86
C ARG A 14 22.45 -21.23 7.35
N LYS A 15 23.33 -22.16 6.91
CA LYS A 15 23.40 -22.59 5.50
C LYS A 15 22.13 -23.32 5.07
N LYS A 16 21.53 -24.13 5.94
CA LYS A 16 20.26 -24.80 5.66
C LYS A 16 19.12 -23.80 5.49
N LEU A 17 19.08 -22.75 6.34
CA LEU A 17 18.09 -21.66 6.19
C LEU A 17 18.34 -20.86 4.91
N LEU A 18 19.62 -20.56 4.60
CA LEU A 18 19.98 -19.81 3.38
C LEU A 18 19.48 -20.49 2.09
N ALA A 19 19.46 -21.83 2.04
CA ALA A 19 18.91 -22.54 0.89
C ALA A 19 17.43 -22.17 0.67
N LYS A 20 16.62 -22.17 1.73
CA LYS A 20 15.20 -21.77 1.67
C LYS A 20 15.01 -20.29 1.32
N GLU A 21 15.88 -19.41 1.81
CA GLU A 21 15.84 -17.97 1.47
C GLU A 21 16.12 -17.77 -0.03
N LYS A 22 17.02 -18.55 -0.61
CA LYS A 22 17.28 -18.52 -2.07
C LYS A 22 16.07 -19.02 -2.87
N GLU A 23 15.44 -20.11 -2.43
CA GLU A 23 14.19 -20.61 -3.05
C GLU A 23 13.10 -19.53 -3.03
N LEU A 24 12.92 -18.84 -1.89
CA LEU A 24 11.97 -17.73 -1.78
C LEU A 24 12.32 -16.56 -2.72
N THR A 25 13.61 -16.26 -2.89
CA THR A 25 14.06 -15.21 -3.82
C THR A 25 13.69 -15.58 -5.26
N HIS A 26 13.95 -16.80 -5.70
CA HIS A 26 13.57 -17.28 -7.04
C HIS A 26 12.05 -17.29 -7.23
N LEU A 27 11.29 -17.69 -6.21
CA LEU A 27 9.83 -17.66 -6.26
C LEU A 27 9.31 -16.21 -6.39
N ARG A 28 9.90 -15.26 -5.69
CA ARG A 28 9.55 -13.82 -5.82
C ARG A 28 9.85 -13.29 -7.21
N ASP A 29 10.95 -13.68 -7.82
CA ASP A 29 11.31 -13.29 -9.19
C ASP A 29 10.31 -13.84 -10.20
N ALA A 30 9.95 -15.13 -10.09
CA ALA A 30 8.94 -15.77 -10.91
C ALA A 30 7.57 -15.06 -10.77
N LEU A 31 7.10 -14.85 -9.54
CA LEU A 31 5.86 -14.15 -9.26
C LEU A 31 5.87 -12.71 -9.82
N SER A 32 7.00 -12.02 -9.79
CA SER A 32 7.15 -10.69 -10.38
C SER A 32 7.04 -10.73 -11.90
N ALA A 33 7.52 -11.80 -12.55
CA ALA A 33 7.33 -12.01 -13.98
C ALA A 33 5.86 -12.31 -14.33
N GLU A 34 5.20 -13.15 -13.54
CA GLU A 34 3.78 -13.47 -13.70
C GLU A 34 2.89 -12.22 -13.54
N ARG A 35 3.17 -11.34 -12.55
CA ARG A 35 2.46 -10.06 -12.40
C ARG A 35 2.53 -9.19 -13.65
N ARG A 36 3.70 -9.15 -14.32
CA ARG A 36 3.85 -8.40 -15.57
C ARG A 36 3.12 -9.04 -16.76
N ALA A 37 2.77 -10.31 -16.66
CA ALA A 37 2.02 -11.05 -17.68
C ALA A 37 0.49 -10.96 -17.50
N VAL A 38 0.01 -10.44 -16.37
CA VAL A 38 -1.43 -10.23 -16.14
C VAL A 38 -1.99 -9.28 -17.22
N PRO A 39 -3.11 -9.62 -17.87
CA PRO A 39 -3.74 -8.73 -18.85
C PRO A 39 -4.12 -7.38 -18.24
N TRP A 40 -3.87 -6.32 -18.98
CA TRP A 40 -4.22 -4.97 -18.56
C TRP A 40 -5.69 -4.68 -18.84
N LEU A 41 -6.38 -4.06 -17.89
CA LEU A 41 -7.76 -3.64 -18.02
C LEU A 41 -7.82 -2.15 -18.33
N ARG A 42 -8.41 -1.78 -19.48
CA ARG A 42 -8.58 -0.37 -19.85
C ARG A 42 -9.49 0.35 -18.84
N VAL A 43 -9.06 1.52 -18.38
CA VAL A 43 -9.85 2.39 -17.50
C VAL A 43 -10.61 3.38 -18.38
N GLU A 44 -11.92 3.19 -18.48
CA GLU A 44 -12.78 4.05 -19.32
C GLU A 44 -13.46 5.16 -18.53
N LYS A 45 -13.70 4.92 -17.24
CA LYS A 45 -14.31 5.90 -16.33
C LYS A 45 -13.32 7.03 -16.04
N GLN A 46 -13.82 8.25 -16.10
CA GLN A 46 -13.03 9.42 -15.68
C GLN A 46 -13.05 9.58 -14.18
N TYR A 47 -11.87 9.63 -13.58
CA TYR A 47 -11.68 9.92 -12.17
C TYR A 47 -11.01 11.27 -12.00
N LEU A 48 -11.47 12.02 -10.99
CA LEU A 48 -10.93 13.31 -10.61
C LEU A 48 -10.38 13.25 -9.19
N PHE A 49 -9.30 13.98 -8.96
CA PHE A 49 -8.60 14.03 -7.69
C PHE A 49 -8.29 15.48 -7.36
N ASP A 50 -8.51 15.88 -6.11
CA ASP A 50 -8.02 17.15 -5.61
C ASP A 50 -6.56 17.01 -5.21
N THR A 51 -5.72 17.90 -5.74
CA THR A 51 -4.27 17.95 -5.49
C THR A 51 -3.85 19.36 -5.08
N PRO A 52 -2.66 19.54 -4.48
CA PRO A 52 -2.16 20.88 -4.17
C PRO A 52 -2.06 21.81 -5.38
N ALA A 53 -1.94 21.26 -6.59
CA ALA A 53 -1.87 22.00 -7.85
C ALA A 53 -3.25 22.17 -8.54
N GLY A 54 -4.35 21.89 -7.81
CA GLY A 54 -5.71 21.91 -8.36
C GLY A 54 -6.23 20.51 -8.71
N ARG A 55 -7.39 20.46 -9.35
CA ARG A 55 -8.04 19.20 -9.71
C ARG A 55 -7.35 18.56 -10.92
N LYS A 56 -7.02 17.27 -10.81
CA LYS A 56 -6.35 16.46 -11.83
C LYS A 56 -7.17 15.21 -12.16
N SER A 57 -7.07 14.76 -13.42
CA SER A 57 -7.57 13.44 -13.84
C SER A 57 -6.59 12.33 -13.46
N LEU A 58 -7.02 11.05 -13.54
CA LEU A 58 -6.12 9.91 -13.36
C LEU A 58 -4.93 9.95 -14.33
N ALA A 59 -5.15 10.38 -15.60
CA ALA A 59 -4.10 10.51 -16.58
C ALA A 59 -3.07 11.61 -16.21
N ASP A 60 -3.51 12.71 -15.60
CA ASP A 60 -2.63 13.80 -15.17
C ASP A 60 -1.72 13.39 -14.00
N LEU A 61 -2.18 12.45 -13.17
CA LEU A 61 -1.40 11.94 -12.01
C LEU A 61 -0.16 11.15 -12.41
N PHE A 62 -0.03 10.73 -13.67
CA PHE A 62 1.19 10.12 -14.18
C PHE A 62 2.36 11.11 -14.29
N GLU A 63 2.09 12.42 -14.30
CA GLU A 63 3.12 13.46 -14.35
C GLU A 63 4.14 13.27 -15.49
N GLY A 64 3.65 12.87 -16.66
CA GLY A 64 4.47 12.63 -17.86
C GLY A 64 5.08 11.23 -17.94
N ARG A 65 5.02 10.42 -16.89
CA ARG A 65 5.55 9.04 -16.87
C ARG A 65 4.55 8.05 -17.46
N SER A 66 5.01 6.86 -17.79
CA SER A 66 4.15 5.80 -18.33
C SER A 66 3.55 4.87 -17.29
N GLN A 67 3.98 4.96 -16.02
CA GLN A 67 3.53 4.09 -14.93
C GLN A 67 3.15 4.91 -13.70
N LEU A 68 2.12 4.43 -12.98
CA LEU A 68 1.62 5.05 -11.75
C LEU A 68 1.35 3.97 -10.71
N ALA A 69 1.93 4.10 -9.52
CA ALA A 69 1.63 3.27 -8.36
C ALA A 69 0.95 4.13 -7.29
N MET A 70 -0.21 3.68 -6.80
CA MET A 70 -1.02 4.41 -5.83
C MET A 70 -1.25 3.56 -4.60
N TYR A 71 -0.95 4.11 -3.41
CA TYR A 71 -1.32 3.49 -2.14
C TYR A 71 -2.65 4.05 -1.65
N HIS A 72 -3.64 3.20 -1.46
CA HIS A 72 -4.92 3.56 -0.86
C HIS A 72 -4.76 3.66 0.65
N PHE A 73 -4.57 4.88 1.13
CA PHE A 73 -4.45 5.18 2.54
C PHE A 73 -5.84 5.40 3.14
N MET A 74 -6.18 4.63 4.15
CA MET A 74 -7.49 4.71 4.82
C MET A 74 -7.63 6.02 5.59
N PHE A 75 -8.37 6.95 5.02
CA PHE A 75 -8.75 8.21 5.65
C PHE A 75 -10.07 8.66 5.05
N ALA A 76 -11.16 8.29 5.72
CA ALA A 76 -12.51 8.67 5.30
C ALA A 76 -12.81 10.13 5.65
N PRO A 77 -13.74 10.79 4.93
CA PRO A 77 -14.09 12.19 5.18
C PRO A 77 -14.55 12.48 6.61
N GLU A 78 -15.24 11.51 7.23
CA GLU A 78 -15.79 11.60 8.58
C GLU A 78 -14.77 11.32 9.70
N TRP A 79 -13.58 10.80 9.38
CA TRP A 79 -12.57 10.50 10.37
C TRP A 79 -11.78 11.75 10.76
N ASP A 80 -11.45 11.88 12.04
CA ASP A 80 -10.63 12.98 12.53
C ASP A 80 -9.16 12.80 12.18
N GLU A 81 -8.70 11.54 12.11
CA GLU A 81 -7.31 11.18 11.86
C GLU A 81 -7.20 10.03 10.84
N GLY A 82 -6.10 10.01 10.11
CA GLY A 82 -5.75 8.88 9.25
C GLY A 82 -5.53 7.59 10.04
N CYS A 83 -5.75 6.45 9.40
CA CYS A 83 -5.56 5.13 10.01
C CYS A 83 -4.13 4.94 10.50
N LYS A 84 -3.96 4.50 11.76
CA LYS A 84 -2.63 4.25 12.35
C LYS A 84 -1.82 3.19 11.60
N SER A 85 -2.48 2.13 11.10
CA SER A 85 -1.80 1.10 10.31
C SER A 85 -1.31 1.66 8.98
N CYS A 86 -2.13 2.43 8.24
CA CYS A 86 -1.67 3.09 7.02
C CYS A 86 -0.54 4.09 7.29
N SER A 87 -0.57 4.78 8.44
CA SER A 87 0.54 5.65 8.86
C SER A 87 1.85 4.87 9.02
N PHE A 88 1.78 3.67 9.57
CA PHE A 88 2.95 2.78 9.67
C PHE A 88 3.53 2.38 8.30
N TRP A 89 2.70 2.12 7.29
CA TRP A 89 3.16 1.94 5.90
C TRP A 89 3.75 3.23 5.33
N ALA A 90 3.11 4.36 5.59
CA ALA A 90 3.49 5.66 5.05
C ALA A 90 4.88 6.12 5.52
N GLU A 91 5.35 5.68 6.69
CA GLU A 91 6.73 5.92 7.15
C GLU A 91 7.79 5.39 6.15
N SER A 92 7.40 4.46 5.27
CA SER A 92 8.29 3.91 4.24
C SER A 92 8.16 4.62 2.87
N PHE A 93 7.30 5.65 2.75
CA PHE A 93 7.00 6.25 1.43
C PHE A 93 7.88 7.45 1.10
N ASP A 94 8.41 8.14 2.09
CA ASP A 94 9.28 9.29 1.86
C ASP A 94 10.56 8.87 1.12
N HIS A 95 10.95 9.70 0.17
CA HIS A 95 12.13 9.54 -0.68
C HIS A 95 12.08 8.44 -1.75
N ILE A 96 11.22 7.41 -1.64
CA ILE A 96 11.09 6.40 -2.70
C ILE A 96 10.55 6.97 -4.02
N PRO A 97 9.68 8.01 -4.06
CA PRO A 97 9.22 8.61 -5.32
C PRO A 97 10.35 9.08 -6.21
N ILE A 98 11.47 9.57 -5.65
CA ILE A 98 12.64 10.02 -6.40
C ILE A 98 13.23 8.85 -7.22
N HIS A 99 13.44 7.71 -6.59
CA HIS A 99 14.00 6.52 -7.25
C HIS A 99 13.03 5.92 -8.27
N LEU A 100 11.74 5.87 -7.94
CA LEU A 100 10.69 5.36 -8.83
C LEU A 100 10.56 6.25 -10.08
N ALA A 101 10.66 7.57 -9.92
CA ALA A 101 10.61 8.52 -11.04
C ALA A 101 11.73 8.27 -12.07
N HIS A 102 12.93 7.89 -11.62
CA HIS A 102 14.04 7.51 -12.51
C HIS A 102 13.82 6.16 -13.21
N ARG A 103 12.79 5.42 -12.84
CA ARG A 103 12.35 4.18 -13.49
C ARG A 103 10.97 4.34 -14.15
N ASP A 104 10.61 5.59 -14.52
CA ASP A 104 9.39 5.92 -15.22
C ASP A 104 8.11 5.55 -14.45
N VAL A 105 8.14 5.66 -13.10
CA VAL A 105 7.01 5.40 -12.22
C VAL A 105 6.70 6.62 -11.36
N THR A 106 5.48 7.12 -11.42
CA THR A 106 4.96 8.06 -10.43
C THR A 106 4.41 7.27 -9.25
N PHE A 107 4.74 7.69 -8.03
CA PHE A 107 4.17 7.14 -6.80
C PHE A 107 3.42 8.23 -6.04
N LEU A 108 2.25 7.88 -5.50
CA LEU A 108 1.49 8.75 -4.59
C LEU A 108 0.57 7.92 -3.67
N ALA A 109 0.12 8.56 -2.60
CA ALA A 109 -0.97 8.04 -1.78
C ALA A 109 -2.31 8.68 -2.19
N VAL A 110 -3.42 7.97 -1.99
CA VAL A 110 -4.77 8.45 -2.24
C VAL A 110 -5.71 8.13 -1.09
N SER A 111 -6.59 9.06 -0.73
CA SER A 111 -7.62 8.90 0.31
C SER A 111 -8.90 9.62 -0.07
N ARG A 112 -10.03 9.27 0.58
CA ARG A 112 -11.31 9.96 0.39
C ARG A 112 -11.46 11.24 1.20
N ALA A 113 -10.69 11.42 2.28
CA ALA A 113 -10.75 12.65 3.06
C ALA A 113 -10.44 13.89 2.21
N PRO A 114 -11.03 15.05 2.50
CA PRO A 114 -10.71 16.30 1.83
C PRO A 114 -9.21 16.60 1.85
N LEU A 115 -8.69 17.18 0.76
CA LEU A 115 -7.26 17.44 0.60
C LEU A 115 -6.64 18.21 1.78
N GLU A 116 -7.36 19.17 2.33
CA GLU A 116 -6.89 19.96 3.49
C GLU A 116 -6.61 19.06 4.71
N LYS A 117 -7.47 18.08 5.01
CA LYS A 117 -7.24 17.11 6.08
C LYS A 117 -5.97 16.29 5.82
N LEU A 118 -5.78 15.84 4.58
CA LEU A 118 -4.58 15.07 4.18
C LEU A 118 -3.31 15.89 4.40
N GLN A 119 -3.32 17.15 3.99
CA GLN A 119 -2.18 18.08 4.15
C GLN A 119 -1.86 18.39 5.61
N VAL A 120 -2.89 18.57 6.46
CA VAL A 120 -2.69 18.75 7.91
C VAL A 120 -2.04 17.52 8.51
N TYR A 121 -2.55 16.36 8.18
CA TYR A 121 -2.04 15.08 8.70
C TYR A 121 -0.62 14.78 8.20
N ALA A 122 -0.32 15.02 6.93
CA ALA A 122 1.03 14.88 6.38
C ALA A 122 2.04 15.81 7.09
N ARG A 123 1.67 17.07 7.35
CA ARG A 123 2.53 18.02 8.10
C ARG A 123 2.82 17.56 9.52
N ARG A 124 1.86 16.94 10.22
CA ARG A 124 2.07 16.37 11.57
C ARG A 124 3.23 15.40 11.60
N PHE A 125 3.38 14.60 10.55
CA PHE A 125 4.43 13.58 10.45
C PHE A 125 5.64 14.01 9.60
N GLY A 126 5.60 15.20 9.01
CA GLY A 126 6.67 15.68 8.13
C GLY A 126 6.79 14.88 6.83
N TRP A 127 5.70 14.22 6.39
CA TRP A 127 5.69 13.45 5.14
C TRP A 127 5.72 14.36 3.93
N THR A 128 6.53 13.97 2.94
CA THR A 128 6.77 14.74 1.71
C THR A 128 6.29 14.03 0.44
N PHE A 129 5.89 12.76 0.54
CA PHE A 129 5.34 12.04 -0.61
C PHE A 129 4.04 12.69 -1.10
N PRO A 130 3.75 12.63 -2.42
CA PRO A 130 2.51 13.15 -2.96
C PRO A 130 1.29 12.40 -2.39
N TRP A 131 0.30 13.17 -1.90
CA TRP A 131 -0.94 12.61 -1.38
C TRP A 131 -2.13 13.39 -1.94
N VAL A 132 -3.05 12.69 -2.61
CA VAL A 132 -4.19 13.27 -3.31
C VAL A 132 -5.52 12.81 -2.70
N SER A 133 -6.55 13.63 -2.86
CA SER A 133 -7.90 13.29 -2.43
C SER A 133 -8.73 12.78 -3.60
N SER A 134 -9.36 11.61 -3.45
CA SER A 134 -10.34 11.07 -4.38
C SER A 134 -11.78 11.51 -4.08
N ALA A 135 -11.99 12.44 -3.13
CA ALA A 135 -13.32 12.93 -2.76
C ALA A 135 -14.22 13.34 -3.94
N PRO A 136 -13.69 13.91 -5.07
CA PRO A 136 -14.52 14.28 -6.20
C PRO A 136 -15.03 13.12 -7.05
N SER A 137 -14.62 11.88 -6.80
CA SER A 137 -14.94 10.73 -7.66
C SER A 137 -15.14 9.42 -6.90
N ASP A 138 -15.72 8.42 -7.56
CA ASP A 138 -15.94 7.09 -7.00
C ASP A 138 -14.69 6.19 -7.00
N PHE A 139 -13.51 6.74 -7.22
CA PHE A 139 -12.27 5.97 -7.43
C PHE A 139 -12.05 4.88 -6.38
N ASN A 140 -12.11 5.23 -5.09
CA ASN A 140 -11.86 4.26 -4.03
C ASN A 140 -12.94 3.16 -3.95
N TYR A 141 -14.18 3.47 -4.31
CA TYR A 141 -15.28 2.49 -4.38
C TYR A 141 -15.06 1.51 -5.53
N ASP A 142 -14.73 2.01 -6.71
CA ASP A 142 -14.52 1.20 -7.91
C ASP A 142 -13.27 0.29 -7.79
N PHE A 143 -12.31 0.65 -6.93
CA PHE A 143 -11.14 -0.19 -6.61
C PHE A 143 -11.33 -1.02 -5.33
N ASN A 144 -12.56 -1.16 -4.83
CA ASN A 144 -12.95 -2.01 -3.69
C ASN A 144 -12.11 -1.77 -2.42
N VAL A 145 -11.76 -0.51 -2.16
CA VAL A 145 -11.06 -0.07 -0.94
C VAL A 145 -11.88 0.89 -0.09
N SER A 146 -13.08 1.25 -0.58
CA SER A 146 -14.08 1.97 0.20
C SER A 146 -15.45 1.39 -0.10
N PHE A 147 -16.34 1.42 0.88
CA PHE A 147 -17.63 0.74 0.80
C PHE A 147 -18.74 1.69 1.21
N ARG A 148 -19.86 1.62 0.48
CA ARG A 148 -21.05 2.39 0.77
C ARG A 148 -21.80 1.77 1.96
N PRO A 149 -22.58 2.53 2.73
CA PRO A 149 -23.34 2.01 3.86
C PRO A 149 -24.17 0.77 3.50
N GLU A 150 -24.82 0.78 2.33
CA GLU A 150 -25.65 -0.30 1.84
C GLU A 150 -24.85 -1.59 1.56
N GLU A 151 -23.61 -1.44 1.12
CA GLU A 151 -22.70 -2.58 0.87
C GLU A 151 -22.24 -3.19 2.19
N LEU A 152 -21.97 -2.35 3.21
CA LEU A 152 -21.61 -2.80 4.56
C LEU A 152 -22.76 -3.53 5.25
N GLU A 153 -23.98 -2.98 5.17
CA GLU A 153 -25.18 -3.56 5.76
C GLU A 153 -25.57 -4.90 5.08
N SER A 154 -25.52 -4.94 3.75
CA SER A 154 -25.90 -6.13 2.99
C SER A 154 -24.84 -7.23 3.00
N ARG A 155 -23.62 -6.96 3.48
CA ARG A 155 -22.45 -7.85 3.44
C ARG A 155 -22.14 -8.39 2.04
N LYS A 156 -22.43 -7.62 1.01
CA LYS A 156 -22.21 -7.99 -0.41
C LYS A 156 -20.94 -7.39 -1.00
N ALA A 157 -20.22 -6.59 -0.23
CA ALA A 157 -18.99 -5.98 -0.70
C ALA A 157 -17.87 -7.01 -0.91
N SER A 158 -17.02 -6.73 -1.87
CA SER A 158 -15.85 -7.54 -2.19
C SER A 158 -14.57 -6.80 -1.83
N TYR A 159 -13.64 -7.49 -1.17
CA TYR A 159 -12.31 -6.98 -0.89
C TYR A 159 -11.28 -8.08 -1.12
N ASN A 160 -10.15 -7.72 -1.69
CA ASN A 160 -9.09 -8.69 -2.01
C ASN A 160 -9.58 -9.83 -2.92
N TYR A 161 -10.46 -9.48 -3.89
CA TYR A 161 -11.05 -10.38 -4.90
C TYR A 161 -12.02 -11.45 -4.35
N GLU A 162 -12.43 -11.34 -3.09
CA GLU A 162 -13.36 -12.26 -2.45
C GLU A 162 -14.46 -11.51 -1.70
N PRO A 163 -15.65 -12.13 -1.47
CA PRO A 163 -16.66 -11.57 -0.58
C PRO A 163 -16.09 -11.33 0.81
N ALA A 164 -16.20 -10.12 1.33
CA ALA A 164 -15.64 -9.76 2.62
C ALA A 164 -16.66 -9.86 3.75
N GLN A 165 -16.29 -10.52 4.86
CA GLN A 165 -17.17 -10.71 6.02
C GLN A 165 -17.10 -9.55 7.03
N TYR A 166 -15.95 -8.88 7.12
CA TYR A 166 -15.71 -7.77 8.04
C TYR A 166 -15.16 -6.58 7.25
N LEU A 167 -16.00 -5.57 7.07
CA LEU A 167 -15.65 -4.36 6.36
C LEU A 167 -15.71 -3.16 7.29
N ARG A 168 -14.76 -2.26 7.10
CA ARG A 168 -14.81 -0.87 7.56
C ARG A 168 -15.18 -0.01 6.36
N SER A 169 -15.48 1.28 6.57
CA SER A 169 -15.77 2.21 5.47
C SER A 169 -14.62 2.32 4.46
N ASP A 170 -13.38 2.12 4.91
CA ASP A 170 -12.18 2.08 4.09
C ASP A 170 -11.27 0.91 4.49
N LEU A 171 -10.60 0.32 3.50
CA LEU A 171 -9.57 -0.70 3.65
C LEU A 171 -8.33 -0.33 2.80
N PRO A 172 -7.11 -0.79 3.18
CA PRO A 172 -5.90 -0.41 2.48
C PRO A 172 -5.70 -1.23 1.22
N GLY A 173 -4.93 -0.69 0.27
CA GLY A 173 -4.55 -1.41 -0.92
C GLY A 173 -3.47 -0.66 -1.71
N VAL A 174 -3.00 -1.30 -2.76
CA VAL A 174 -2.16 -0.70 -3.79
C VAL A 174 -2.77 -0.97 -5.14
N ALA A 175 -2.88 0.05 -5.98
CA ALA A 175 -3.26 -0.06 -7.37
C ALA A 175 -2.15 0.46 -8.28
N VAL A 176 -1.92 -0.24 -9.38
CA VAL A 176 -0.88 0.09 -10.36
C VAL A 176 -1.51 0.28 -11.73
N PHE A 177 -1.09 1.34 -12.39
CA PHE A 177 -1.60 1.72 -13.70
C PHE A 177 -0.46 1.90 -14.69
N ALA A 178 -0.76 1.68 -15.96
CA ALA A 178 0.10 2.04 -17.08
C ALA A 178 -0.65 2.94 -18.05
N ARG A 179 0.11 3.77 -18.79
CA ARG A 179 -0.40 4.60 -19.84
C ARG A 179 0.33 4.26 -21.13
N ASP A 180 -0.41 3.99 -22.19
CA ASP A 180 0.19 3.74 -23.51
C ASP A 180 0.56 5.04 -24.25
N ARG A 181 1.14 4.90 -25.44
CA ARG A 181 1.56 6.04 -26.27
C ARG A 181 0.39 6.89 -26.78
N SER A 182 -0.82 6.35 -26.80
CA SER A 182 -2.03 7.10 -27.17
C SER A 182 -2.58 7.94 -26.01
N GLY A 183 -2.08 7.72 -24.79
CA GLY A 183 -2.57 8.33 -23.56
C GLY A 183 -3.66 7.52 -22.87
N ALA A 184 -4.05 6.36 -23.39
CA ALA A 184 -5.02 5.48 -22.74
C ALA A 184 -4.44 4.88 -21.46
N VAL A 185 -5.25 4.89 -20.39
CA VAL A 185 -4.86 4.40 -19.06
C VAL A 185 -5.39 2.98 -18.86
N PHE A 186 -4.55 2.13 -18.28
CA PHE A 186 -4.88 0.74 -17.96
C PHE A 186 -4.58 0.44 -16.50
N HIS A 187 -5.46 -0.26 -15.83
CA HIS A 187 -5.21 -0.91 -14.56
C HIS A 187 -4.46 -2.21 -14.81
N THR A 188 -3.28 -2.36 -14.19
CA THR A 188 -2.38 -3.48 -14.47
C THR A 188 -2.26 -4.45 -13.30
N TYR A 189 -2.42 -3.95 -12.06
CA TYR A 189 -2.28 -4.76 -10.85
C TYR A 189 -2.90 -4.07 -9.64
N SER A 190 -3.45 -4.87 -8.74
CA SER A 190 -3.77 -4.42 -7.38
C SER A 190 -3.43 -5.49 -6.35
N SER A 191 -3.14 -5.04 -5.12
CA SER A 191 -2.88 -5.91 -3.99
C SER A 191 -3.48 -5.30 -2.73
N TYR A 192 -3.97 -6.17 -1.84
CA TYR A 192 -4.75 -5.77 -0.67
C TYR A 192 -4.33 -6.59 0.56
N ALA A 193 -4.84 -6.21 1.73
CA ALA A 193 -4.62 -6.93 2.97
C ALA A 193 -3.13 -7.28 3.18
N ARG A 194 -2.82 -8.51 3.53
CA ARG A 194 -1.43 -8.96 3.73
C ARG A 194 -0.58 -8.99 2.46
N GLY A 195 -1.19 -8.89 1.28
CA GLY A 195 -0.46 -8.76 0.02
C GLY A 195 0.40 -7.50 -0.06
N ILE A 196 0.12 -6.47 0.77
CA ILE A 196 0.93 -5.24 0.87
C ILE A 196 2.01 -5.29 1.96
N ASP A 197 2.12 -6.36 2.75
CA ASP A 197 3.14 -6.50 3.82
C ASP A 197 4.57 -6.31 3.30
N ALA A 198 4.83 -6.77 2.07
CA ALA A 198 6.14 -6.61 1.44
C ALA A 198 6.58 -5.14 1.22
N LEU A 199 5.63 -4.20 1.29
CA LEU A 199 5.88 -2.76 1.14
C LEU A 199 6.14 -2.05 2.48
N ASN A 200 6.03 -2.76 3.61
CA ASN A 200 6.31 -2.22 4.93
C ASN A 200 7.73 -2.59 5.37
N VAL A 201 8.64 -1.63 5.32
CA VAL A 201 10.06 -1.85 5.66
C VAL A 201 10.25 -2.30 7.11
N ALA A 202 9.50 -1.73 8.06
CA ALA A 202 9.62 -2.11 9.46
C ALA A 202 9.21 -3.57 9.71
N TYR A 203 8.17 -4.06 9.05
CA TYR A 203 7.80 -5.48 9.12
C TYR A 203 8.89 -6.40 8.57
N GLN A 204 9.57 -5.98 7.49
CA GLN A 204 10.68 -6.77 6.95
C GLN A 204 11.81 -6.92 7.97
N TYR A 205 12.12 -5.86 8.75
CA TYR A 205 13.09 -5.95 9.84
C TYR A 205 12.59 -6.75 11.03
N LEU A 206 11.33 -6.59 11.43
CA LEU A 206 10.74 -7.37 12.54
C LEU A 206 10.75 -8.87 12.23
N ASP A 207 10.52 -9.27 11.00
CA ASP A 207 10.58 -10.68 10.57
C ASP A 207 12.01 -11.27 10.64
N LEU A 208 13.07 -10.46 10.78
CA LEU A 208 14.46 -10.89 10.94
C LEU A 208 14.90 -11.05 12.39
N VAL A 209 14.23 -10.37 13.35
CA VAL A 209 14.67 -10.36 14.74
C VAL A 209 14.07 -11.53 15.53
N PRO A 210 14.71 -11.96 16.65
CA PRO A 210 14.32 -13.19 17.37
C PRO A 210 12.90 -13.22 17.92
N LYS A 211 12.30 -12.06 18.22
CA LYS A 211 10.90 -11.95 18.68
C LYS A 211 9.89 -11.91 17.53
N GLY A 212 10.37 -11.68 16.29
CA GLY A 212 9.48 -11.44 15.17
C GLY A 212 8.64 -10.18 15.36
N ARG A 213 7.42 -10.19 14.87
CA ARG A 213 6.47 -9.06 15.03
C ARG A 213 5.91 -8.96 16.45
N ASP A 214 6.08 -9.99 17.29
CA ASP A 214 5.62 -10.09 18.69
C ASP A 214 4.13 -9.72 18.86
N GLU A 215 3.32 -10.15 17.89
CA GLU A 215 1.88 -9.89 17.85
C GLU A 215 1.13 -11.07 18.47
N SER A 216 0.65 -10.88 19.69
CA SER A 216 -0.22 -11.85 20.38
C SER A 216 -1.68 -11.49 20.17
N GLY A 217 -2.46 -12.37 19.53
CA GLY A 217 -3.87 -12.14 19.24
C GLY A 217 -4.10 -11.37 17.93
N GLU A 218 -4.67 -10.16 18.01
CA GLU A 218 -4.96 -9.36 16.84
C GLU A 218 -3.69 -8.69 16.28
N ALA A 219 -3.48 -8.82 14.96
CA ALA A 219 -2.36 -8.18 14.27
C ALA A 219 -2.36 -6.66 14.47
N MET A 220 -1.18 -6.07 14.65
CA MET A 220 -0.99 -4.63 14.88
C MET A 220 -1.65 -4.07 16.15
N ASN A 221 -1.97 -4.90 17.15
CA ASN A 221 -2.57 -4.42 18.39
C ASN A 221 -1.62 -3.48 19.18
N TRP A 222 -0.31 -3.67 19.07
CA TRP A 222 0.75 -2.85 19.66
C TRP A 222 0.95 -1.50 18.99
N LEU A 223 0.49 -1.37 17.73
CA LEU A 223 0.82 -0.25 16.87
C LEU A 223 0.17 1.06 17.37
N ARG A 224 0.98 2.13 17.40
CA ARG A 224 0.58 3.52 17.60
C ARG A 224 1.07 4.36 16.43
N ARG A 225 0.61 5.59 16.32
CA ARG A 225 1.24 6.56 15.42
C ARG A 225 2.62 6.93 15.97
N ARG A 226 3.53 7.33 15.09
CA ARG A 226 4.93 7.61 15.45
C ARG A 226 5.09 8.60 16.63
N ASP A 227 4.22 9.58 16.73
CA ASP A 227 4.25 10.61 17.76
C ASP A 227 3.50 10.22 19.05
N GLU A 228 2.87 9.06 19.08
CA GLU A 228 2.15 8.50 20.23
C GLU A 228 2.94 7.46 21.01
N TYR A 229 4.15 7.09 20.54
CA TYR A 229 5.05 6.25 21.31
C TYR A 229 5.72 7.05 22.42
N ASP A 230 5.83 6.45 23.62
CA ASP A 230 6.62 7.02 24.70
C ASP A 230 8.09 7.16 24.26
N ARG A 231 8.68 8.34 24.50
CA ARG A 231 10.08 8.66 24.15
C ARG A 231 11.02 8.27 25.27
#